data_d7b987940d54fef1cceab37f7685caa8
#
_entry.id   d7b987940d54fef1cceab37f7685caa8
#
_cell.length_a   1.000
_cell.length_b   1.000
_cell.length_c   1.000
_cell.angle_alpha   90.00
_cell.angle_beta   90.00
_cell.angle_gamma   90.00
#
_symmetry.space_group_name_H-M   'P 1'
#
loop_
_entity.id
_entity.type
_entity.pdbx_description
1 polymer ?
#
loop_
_entity_poly.entity_id
_entity_poly.type
_entity_poly.pdbx_seq_one_letter_code
_entity_poly.pdbx_strand_id
1 'polypeptide(L)'
;MTINGNRLPSAEGDTRNVQLDLIPADMVQTIEVNKVVTSDMDGDAIGGSINLVTKSTPYKRMFSATAGTGYNWISQKAQLNLGFTYGDRFFNDKLGMMAAISYQNAPSGSDDVEFEYDVNKKGEVVMVEAQKRQYYVTRERQSYSLAFDYDINPNHRLTLQGIYNRRHDWENRYRVTYKDLDKTGLDDEGDMQQSAQIETKGGTPDNRNARLELQQTMDLSLSGEHQFGKLSVNWGA
;
A
#
# COMPACT_ATOMS: atom_id res chain seq x y z
N MET A 1 9.56 -8.65 3.71
CA MET A 1 8.50 -8.13 4.58
C MET A 1 7.38 -9.16 4.66
N THR A 2 6.78 -9.33 5.87
CA THR A 2 5.75 -10.34 6.14
C THR A 2 4.53 -9.71 6.82
N ILE A 3 3.37 -10.36 6.72
CA ILE A 3 2.20 -10.12 7.57
C ILE A 3 1.92 -11.41 8.35
N ASN A 4 1.86 -11.32 9.66
CA ASN A 4 1.67 -12.46 10.56
C ASN A 4 2.65 -13.62 10.26
N GLY A 5 3.88 -13.29 9.86
CA GLY A 5 4.89 -14.25 9.43
C GLY A 5 4.82 -14.69 7.96
N ASN A 6 3.71 -14.47 7.26
CA ASN A 6 3.52 -14.83 5.87
C ASN A 6 4.11 -13.76 4.93
N ARG A 7 4.80 -14.21 3.87
CA ARG A 7 5.40 -13.30 2.88
C ARG A 7 4.34 -12.61 2.05
N LEU A 8 4.42 -11.27 1.98
CA LEU A 8 3.57 -10.50 1.08
C LEU A 8 4.11 -10.53 -0.35
N PRO A 9 3.29 -10.86 -1.33
CA PRO A 9 3.67 -10.70 -2.74
C PRO A 9 3.80 -9.22 -3.09
N SER A 10 4.68 -8.89 -4.05
CA SER A 10 4.70 -7.56 -4.66
C SER A 10 3.46 -7.36 -5.53
N ALA A 11 2.85 -6.19 -5.49
CA ALA A 11 1.79 -5.80 -6.42
C ALA A 11 2.34 -5.33 -7.77
N GLU A 12 3.66 -5.12 -7.89
CA GLU A 12 4.35 -4.75 -9.13
C GLU A 12 5.15 -5.95 -9.67
N GLY A 13 4.93 -6.30 -10.94
CA GLY A 13 5.45 -7.53 -11.54
C GLY A 13 6.99 -7.66 -11.56
N ASP A 14 7.71 -6.53 -11.65
CA ASP A 14 9.16 -6.52 -11.83
C ASP A 14 9.94 -6.14 -10.57
N THR A 15 9.26 -5.85 -9.47
CA THR A 15 9.90 -5.43 -8.21
C THR A 15 9.47 -6.32 -7.05
N ARG A 16 10.38 -6.49 -6.09
CA ARG A 16 10.07 -7.16 -4.82
C ARG A 16 9.59 -6.20 -3.73
N ASN A 17 9.22 -4.99 -4.12
CA ASN A 17 8.76 -3.96 -3.20
C ASN A 17 7.36 -4.27 -2.70
N VAL A 18 7.19 -4.32 -1.39
CA VAL A 18 5.88 -4.41 -0.77
C VAL A 18 5.34 -2.99 -0.58
N GLN A 19 4.22 -2.71 -1.19
CA GLN A 19 3.55 -1.42 -1.05
C GLN A 19 2.81 -1.38 0.29
N LEU A 20 3.44 -0.72 1.28
CA LEU A 20 2.90 -0.55 2.63
C LEU A 20 1.59 0.22 2.69
N ASP A 21 1.35 1.05 1.70
CA ASP A 21 0.14 1.87 1.60
C ASP A 21 -1.13 1.07 1.23
N LEU A 22 -0.98 -0.21 0.91
CA LEU A 22 -2.11 -1.14 0.75
C LEU A 22 -2.69 -1.59 2.09
N ILE A 23 -1.92 -1.49 3.19
CA ILE A 23 -2.31 -2.03 4.49
C ILE A 23 -2.71 -0.87 5.41
N PRO A 24 -3.99 -0.74 5.79
CA PRO A 24 -4.43 0.29 6.70
C PRO A 24 -3.82 0.13 8.09
N ALA A 25 -3.39 1.24 8.68
CA ALA A 25 -2.84 1.25 10.04
C ALA A 25 -3.83 0.70 11.08
N ASP A 26 -5.14 0.88 10.85
CA ASP A 26 -6.19 0.38 11.74
C ASP A 26 -6.23 -1.14 11.87
N MET A 27 -5.64 -1.88 10.94
CA MET A 27 -5.55 -3.34 10.98
C MET A 27 -4.28 -3.85 11.67
N VAL A 28 -3.27 -3.00 11.79
CA VAL A 28 -1.98 -3.37 12.36
C VAL A 28 -2.01 -3.16 13.87
N GLN A 29 -1.58 -4.17 14.62
CA GLN A 29 -1.39 -4.09 16.07
C GLN A 29 0.04 -3.70 16.41
N THR A 30 1.02 -4.33 15.74
CA THR A 30 2.43 -4.15 16.03
C THR A 30 3.24 -4.27 14.75
N ILE A 31 4.32 -3.50 14.68
CA ILE A 31 5.35 -3.62 13.65
C ILE A 31 6.61 -4.17 14.31
N GLU A 32 6.99 -5.38 13.94
CA GLU A 32 8.20 -6.02 14.41
C GLU A 32 9.33 -5.76 13.41
N VAL A 33 10.44 -5.21 13.88
CA VAL A 33 11.61 -4.92 13.04
C VAL A 33 12.79 -5.73 13.55
N ASN A 34 13.23 -6.70 12.76
CA ASN A 34 14.44 -7.48 13.03
C ASN A 34 15.61 -6.93 12.22
N LYS A 35 16.57 -6.34 12.90
CA LYS A 35 17.78 -5.74 12.29
C LYS A 35 18.88 -6.76 12.00
N VAL A 36 18.77 -7.95 12.58
CA VAL A 36 19.72 -9.06 12.41
C VAL A 36 18.97 -10.22 11.81
N VAL A 37 19.52 -10.78 10.74
CA VAL A 37 18.96 -11.97 10.08
C VAL A 37 19.43 -13.21 10.84
N THR A 38 18.48 -14.04 11.26
CA THR A 38 18.72 -15.35 11.87
C THR A 38 18.47 -16.46 10.84
N SER A 39 18.99 -17.66 11.11
CA SER A 39 18.95 -18.79 10.17
C SER A 39 17.56 -19.34 9.86
N ASP A 40 16.57 -18.96 10.66
CA ASP A 40 15.14 -19.30 10.50
C ASP A 40 14.37 -18.28 9.65
N MET A 41 15.00 -17.16 9.30
CA MET A 41 14.39 -16.14 8.44
C MET A 41 14.60 -16.45 6.95
N ASP A 42 13.76 -15.85 6.12
CA ASP A 42 13.87 -15.93 4.67
C ASP A 42 15.26 -15.44 4.20
N GLY A 43 15.91 -16.22 3.34
CA GLY A 43 17.24 -15.91 2.80
C GLY A 43 17.32 -14.60 2.01
N ASP A 44 16.20 -14.02 1.63
CA ASP A 44 16.12 -12.71 0.98
C ASP A 44 16.28 -11.51 1.97
N ALA A 45 16.33 -11.77 3.26
CA ALA A 45 16.40 -10.73 4.30
C ALA A 45 17.84 -10.25 4.53
N ILE A 46 18.48 -9.65 3.53
CA ILE A 46 19.90 -9.25 3.59
C ILE A 46 20.17 -8.15 4.62
N GLY A 47 19.24 -7.20 4.81
CA GLY A 47 19.41 -6.04 5.70
C GLY A 47 18.51 -6.04 6.93
N GLY A 48 17.71 -7.10 7.13
CA GLY A 48 16.71 -7.21 8.18
C GLY A 48 15.34 -7.57 7.67
N SER A 49 14.39 -7.77 8.57
CA SER A 49 13.00 -8.08 8.22
C SER A 49 12.00 -7.19 8.96
N ILE A 50 10.87 -6.94 8.33
CA ILE A 50 9.73 -6.24 8.92
C ILE A 50 8.54 -7.20 8.87
N ASN A 51 7.94 -7.44 10.03
CA ASN A 51 6.69 -8.20 10.17
C ASN A 51 5.58 -7.30 10.68
N LEU A 52 4.49 -7.22 9.93
CA LEU A 52 3.28 -6.55 10.37
C LEU A 52 2.38 -7.57 11.08
N VAL A 53 2.18 -7.37 12.36
CA VAL A 53 1.26 -8.20 13.14
C VAL A 53 -0.11 -7.54 13.12
N THR A 54 -1.11 -8.24 12.60
CA THR A 54 -2.50 -7.75 12.58
C THR A 54 -3.14 -7.89 13.97
N LYS A 55 -4.21 -7.16 14.19
CA LYS A 55 -4.98 -7.26 15.43
C LYS A 55 -5.47 -8.69 15.64
N SER A 56 -5.08 -9.28 16.76
CA SER A 56 -5.55 -10.59 17.20
C SER A 56 -6.86 -10.48 17.95
N THR A 57 -7.49 -11.61 18.21
CA THR A 57 -8.73 -11.71 19.00
C THR A 57 -8.51 -11.21 20.43
N PRO A 58 -9.37 -10.33 20.95
CA PRO A 58 -9.17 -9.73 22.26
C PRO A 58 -9.61 -10.67 23.38
N TYR A 59 -9.08 -10.47 24.59
CA TYR A 59 -9.55 -11.16 25.80
C TYR A 59 -10.85 -10.59 26.37
N LYS A 60 -11.18 -9.33 26.02
CA LYS A 60 -12.41 -8.65 26.44
C LYS A 60 -13.06 -8.01 25.23
N ARG A 61 -14.38 -7.88 25.27
CA ARG A 61 -15.13 -7.18 24.23
C ARG A 61 -14.47 -5.85 23.89
N MET A 62 -14.19 -5.65 22.63
CA MET A 62 -13.61 -4.43 22.09
C MET A 62 -14.47 -3.91 20.94
N PHE A 63 -14.69 -2.62 20.95
CA PHE A 63 -15.39 -1.90 19.89
C PHE A 63 -14.65 -0.61 19.60
N SER A 64 -14.43 -0.32 18.33
CA SER A 64 -13.89 0.95 17.91
C SER A 64 -14.55 1.38 16.59
N ALA A 65 -14.93 2.63 16.51
CA ALA A 65 -15.42 3.24 15.27
C ALA A 65 -14.68 4.56 15.06
N THR A 66 -14.21 4.78 13.84
CA THR A 66 -13.50 5.98 13.43
C THR A 66 -14.23 6.58 12.24
N ALA A 67 -14.48 7.88 12.29
CA ALA A 67 -14.97 8.66 11.15
C ALA A 67 -14.12 9.92 11.05
N GLY A 68 -13.54 10.16 9.88
CA GLY A 68 -12.72 11.31 9.58
C GLY A 68 -13.09 11.91 8.23
N THR A 69 -12.98 13.20 8.12
CA THR A 69 -13.17 13.92 6.86
C THR A 69 -12.08 14.98 6.71
N GLY A 70 -11.81 15.36 5.48
CA GLY A 70 -10.87 16.40 5.13
C GLY A 70 -11.30 17.07 3.83
N TYR A 71 -10.58 18.10 3.44
CA TYR A 71 -10.80 18.78 2.16
C TYR A 71 -9.45 19.04 1.50
N ASN A 72 -9.30 18.60 0.26
CA ASN A 72 -8.12 18.87 -0.54
C ASN A 72 -8.38 20.10 -1.43
N TRP A 73 -7.63 21.17 -1.20
CA TRP A 73 -7.81 22.45 -1.87
C TRP A 73 -7.41 22.44 -3.35
N ILE A 74 -6.45 21.60 -3.74
CA ILE A 74 -5.99 21.51 -5.13
C ILE A 74 -7.03 20.76 -5.97
N SER A 75 -7.51 19.60 -5.49
CA SER A 75 -8.56 18.84 -6.17
C SER A 75 -9.97 19.39 -5.93
N GLN A 76 -10.14 20.31 -4.96
CA GLN A 76 -11.42 20.90 -4.54
C GLN A 76 -12.46 19.84 -4.17
N LYS A 77 -12.02 18.75 -3.52
CA LYS A 77 -12.89 17.62 -3.15
C LYS A 77 -12.74 17.26 -1.67
N ALA A 78 -13.85 16.79 -1.10
CA ALA A 78 -13.86 16.26 0.27
C ALA A 78 -13.23 14.86 0.30
N GLN A 79 -12.55 14.57 1.41
CA GLN A 79 -11.98 13.26 1.73
C GLN A 79 -12.84 12.59 2.81
N LEU A 80 -12.89 11.26 2.79
CA LEU A 80 -13.62 10.46 3.77
C LEU A 80 -12.75 9.30 4.25
N ASN A 81 -12.72 9.10 5.56
CA ASN A 81 -12.07 7.95 6.19
C ASN A 81 -13.04 7.35 7.22
N LEU A 82 -13.33 6.06 7.08
CA LEU A 82 -14.20 5.30 7.97
C LEU A 82 -13.48 4.04 8.42
N GLY A 83 -13.54 3.76 9.71
CA GLY A 83 -12.99 2.54 10.30
C GLY A 83 -13.96 1.94 11.30
N PHE A 84 -14.04 0.62 11.32
CA PHE A 84 -14.82 -0.13 12.29
C PHE A 84 -14.03 -1.36 12.73
N THR A 85 -13.98 -1.59 14.04
CA THR A 85 -13.36 -2.77 14.62
C THR A 85 -14.25 -3.31 15.73
N TYR A 86 -14.49 -4.61 15.69
CA TYR A 86 -15.20 -5.33 16.74
C TYR A 86 -14.48 -6.62 17.07
N GLY A 87 -14.38 -6.92 18.36
CA GLY A 87 -13.84 -8.17 18.84
C GLY A 87 -14.52 -8.61 20.12
N ASP A 88 -14.73 -9.91 20.27
CA ASP A 88 -15.36 -10.52 21.44
C ASP A 88 -14.94 -11.99 21.57
N ARG A 89 -15.29 -12.59 22.71
CA ARG A 89 -15.15 -14.02 22.95
C ARG A 89 -16.49 -14.66 23.23
N PHE A 90 -16.66 -15.88 22.76
CA PHE A 90 -17.90 -16.65 22.81
C PHE A 90 -17.65 -18.05 23.40
N PHE A 91 -18.69 -18.76 23.76
CA PHE A 91 -18.65 -20.13 24.24
C PHE A 91 -17.72 -20.32 25.45
N ASN A 92 -17.92 -19.52 26.50
CA ASN A 92 -17.08 -19.52 27.73
C ASN A 92 -15.61 -19.24 27.36
N ASP A 93 -15.38 -18.17 26.56
CA ASP A 93 -14.08 -17.70 26.11
C ASP A 93 -13.31 -18.65 25.19
N LYS A 94 -13.91 -19.73 24.73
CA LYS A 94 -13.25 -20.68 23.83
C LYS A 94 -13.08 -20.20 22.41
N LEU A 95 -14.02 -19.39 21.92
CA LEU A 95 -13.96 -18.83 20.56
C LEU A 95 -13.75 -17.33 20.62
N GLY A 96 -12.58 -16.87 20.23
CA GLY A 96 -12.30 -15.46 19.99
C GLY A 96 -12.65 -15.09 18.55
N MET A 97 -13.17 -13.88 18.35
CA MET A 97 -13.41 -13.28 17.04
C MET A 97 -12.93 -11.83 17.04
N MET A 98 -12.31 -11.43 15.94
CA MET A 98 -11.94 -10.05 15.63
C MET A 98 -12.30 -9.75 14.19
N ALA A 99 -13.01 -8.66 13.96
CA ALA A 99 -13.32 -8.15 12.63
C ALA A 99 -12.94 -6.67 12.55
N ALA A 100 -12.30 -6.26 11.48
CA ALA A 100 -12.03 -4.86 11.18
C ALA A 100 -12.35 -4.54 9.72
N ILE A 101 -12.94 -3.37 9.50
CA ILE A 101 -13.28 -2.84 8.19
C ILE A 101 -12.76 -1.41 8.13
N SER A 102 -12.12 -1.06 7.02
CA SER A 102 -11.66 0.30 6.74
C SER A 102 -12.07 0.71 5.33
N TYR A 103 -12.57 1.92 5.20
CA TYR A 103 -12.87 2.57 3.92
C TYR A 103 -12.24 3.96 3.90
N GLN A 104 -11.53 4.26 2.83
CA GLN A 104 -10.96 5.58 2.60
C GLN A 104 -11.25 6.02 1.17
N ASN A 105 -11.71 7.27 1.01
CA ASN A 105 -11.77 7.97 -0.26
C ASN A 105 -10.96 9.27 -0.12
N ALA A 106 -9.83 9.34 -0.82
CA ALA A 106 -8.86 10.42 -0.70
C ALA A 106 -8.57 11.05 -2.06
N PRO A 107 -9.43 11.93 -2.57
CA PRO A 107 -9.09 12.76 -3.71
C PRO A 107 -7.96 13.73 -3.36
N SER A 108 -6.96 13.80 -4.24
CA SER A 108 -5.78 14.65 -4.11
C SER A 108 -5.45 15.32 -5.43
N GLY A 109 -4.63 16.35 -5.39
CA GLY A 109 -4.08 17.02 -6.54
C GLY A 109 -2.67 17.50 -6.25
N SER A 110 -1.88 17.65 -7.31
CA SER A 110 -0.53 18.19 -7.26
C SER A 110 -0.23 18.98 -8.52
N ASP A 111 0.36 20.15 -8.35
CA ASP A 111 0.98 20.92 -9.41
C ASP A 111 2.48 20.87 -9.17
N ASP A 112 3.24 20.42 -10.18
CA ASP A 112 4.69 20.31 -10.04
C ASP A 112 5.44 20.72 -11.31
N VAL A 113 6.74 21.02 -11.14
CA VAL A 113 7.68 21.28 -12.20
C VAL A 113 8.90 20.40 -11.97
N GLU A 114 9.32 19.70 -13.01
CA GLU A 114 10.51 18.85 -12.98
C GLU A 114 11.50 19.32 -14.05
N PHE A 115 12.79 19.32 -13.71
CA PHE A 115 13.87 19.68 -14.62
C PHE A 115 14.84 18.50 -14.69
N GLU A 116 15.22 18.11 -15.92
CA GLU A 116 16.28 17.15 -16.17
C GLU A 116 17.54 17.87 -16.62
N TYR A 117 18.68 17.46 -16.11
CA TYR A 117 19.98 18.01 -16.40
C TYR A 117 20.89 16.92 -16.94
N ASP A 118 21.75 17.29 -17.88
CA ASP A 118 22.79 16.40 -18.41
C ASP A 118 24.12 17.17 -18.51
N VAL A 119 25.20 16.45 -18.73
CA VAL A 119 26.53 17.04 -18.92
C VAL A 119 26.84 17.13 -20.44
N ASN A 120 26.99 18.32 -20.96
CA ASN A 120 27.29 18.52 -22.37
C ASN A 120 28.73 18.08 -22.69
N LYS A 121 29.09 18.10 -23.99
CA LYS A 121 30.44 17.71 -24.48
C LYS A 121 31.58 18.58 -23.94
N LYS A 122 31.29 19.74 -23.34
CA LYS A 122 32.27 20.62 -22.71
C LYS A 122 32.42 20.36 -21.21
N GLY A 123 31.65 19.41 -20.62
CA GLY A 123 31.65 19.12 -19.21
C GLY A 123 30.78 20.06 -18.38
N GLU A 124 29.90 20.87 -19.02
CA GLU A 124 29.00 21.80 -18.35
C GLU A 124 27.66 21.11 -18.08
N VAL A 125 27.08 21.36 -16.90
CA VAL A 125 25.72 20.91 -16.56
C VAL A 125 24.72 21.83 -17.28
N VAL A 126 23.89 21.25 -18.12
CA VAL A 126 22.86 21.95 -18.90
C VAL A 126 21.50 21.34 -18.66
N MET A 127 20.45 22.14 -18.68
CA MET A 127 19.07 21.67 -18.60
C MET A 127 18.66 21.14 -19.97
N VAL A 128 18.29 19.88 -20.05
CA VAL A 128 17.88 19.18 -21.28
C VAL A 128 16.37 19.05 -21.42
N GLU A 129 15.65 18.96 -20.33
CA GLU A 129 14.20 18.86 -20.33
C GLU A 129 13.58 19.66 -19.16
N ALA A 130 12.41 20.26 -19.42
CA ALA A 130 11.59 20.90 -18.42
C ALA A 130 10.14 20.40 -18.56
N GLN A 131 9.54 19.95 -17.47
CA GLN A 131 8.16 19.48 -17.43
C GLN A 131 7.32 20.33 -16.48
N LYS A 132 6.14 20.71 -16.92
CA LYS A 132 5.10 21.25 -16.07
C LYS A 132 3.95 20.24 -16.02
N ARG A 133 3.61 19.78 -14.81
CA ARG A 133 2.62 18.71 -14.61
C ARG A 133 1.54 19.15 -13.64
N GLN A 134 0.34 18.64 -13.90
CA GLN A 134 -0.80 18.74 -13.02
C GLN A 134 -1.41 17.34 -12.86
N TYR A 135 -1.52 16.89 -11.63
CA TYR A 135 -2.08 15.59 -11.29
C TYR A 135 -3.34 15.73 -10.47
N TYR A 136 -4.31 14.87 -10.79
CA TYR A 136 -5.46 14.61 -9.94
C TYR A 136 -5.57 13.11 -9.75
N VAL A 137 -5.57 12.67 -8.50
CA VAL A 137 -5.70 11.27 -8.14
C VAL A 137 -6.85 11.13 -7.15
N THR A 138 -7.80 10.27 -7.42
CA THR A 138 -8.78 9.84 -6.43
C THR A 138 -8.41 8.42 -6.00
N ARG A 139 -7.91 8.29 -4.78
CA ARG A 139 -7.53 7.01 -4.18
C ARG A 139 -8.65 6.50 -3.29
N GLU A 140 -9.19 5.36 -3.67
CA GLU A 140 -10.19 4.64 -2.88
C GLU A 140 -9.58 3.36 -2.34
N ARG A 141 -9.61 3.17 -1.02
CA ARG A 141 -9.14 1.97 -0.33
C ARG A 141 -10.28 1.31 0.42
N GLN A 142 -10.33 0.01 0.32
CA GLN A 142 -11.24 -0.84 1.08
C GLN A 142 -10.42 -1.97 1.68
N SER A 143 -10.57 -2.20 2.96
CA SER A 143 -9.82 -3.23 3.66
C SER A 143 -10.70 -3.95 4.66
N TYR A 144 -10.54 -5.25 4.70
CA TYR A 144 -11.27 -6.16 5.56
C TYR A 144 -10.30 -7.09 6.24
N SER A 145 -10.43 -7.27 7.53
CA SER A 145 -9.66 -8.26 8.29
C SER A 145 -10.58 -9.04 9.20
N LEU A 146 -10.32 -10.34 9.29
CA LEU A 146 -11.07 -11.26 10.12
C LEU A 146 -10.08 -12.22 10.80
N ALA A 147 -10.22 -12.37 12.11
CA ALA A 147 -9.44 -13.33 12.88
C ALA A 147 -10.34 -14.12 13.81
N PHE A 148 -10.10 -15.41 13.89
CA PHE A 148 -10.71 -16.32 14.86
C PHE A 148 -9.61 -17.09 15.55
N ASP A 149 -9.77 -17.30 16.84
CA ASP A 149 -9.05 -18.34 17.57
C ASP A 149 -10.03 -19.25 18.29
N TYR A 150 -9.72 -20.54 18.32
CA TYR A 150 -10.53 -21.52 18.98
C TYR A 150 -9.68 -22.38 19.93
N ASP A 151 -9.92 -22.22 21.23
CA ASP A 151 -9.33 -23.02 22.28
C ASP A 151 -10.11 -24.34 22.42
N ILE A 152 -9.64 -25.40 21.76
CA ILE A 152 -10.22 -26.74 21.87
C ILE A 152 -10.17 -27.16 23.36
N ASN A 153 -9.01 -26.95 23.96
CA ASN A 153 -8.72 -27.10 25.39
C ASN A 153 -7.45 -26.27 25.74
N PRO A 154 -7.01 -26.18 26.99
CA PRO A 154 -5.85 -25.37 27.39
C PRO A 154 -4.55 -25.71 26.68
N ASN A 155 -4.45 -26.89 26.06
CA ASN A 155 -3.22 -27.36 25.37
C ASN A 155 -3.33 -27.32 23.86
N HIS A 156 -4.49 -26.97 23.29
CA HIS A 156 -4.70 -27.03 21.83
C HIS A 156 -5.51 -25.83 21.37
N ARG A 157 -4.89 -25.01 20.51
CA ARG A 157 -5.50 -23.82 19.89
C ARG A 157 -5.40 -23.89 18.38
N LEU A 158 -6.43 -23.45 17.71
CA LEU A 158 -6.46 -23.18 16.26
C LEU A 158 -6.67 -21.68 16.04
N THR A 159 -5.99 -21.12 15.06
CA THR A 159 -6.13 -19.71 14.66
C THR A 159 -6.35 -19.62 13.17
N LEU A 160 -7.41 -18.94 12.75
CA LEU A 160 -7.70 -18.59 11.37
C LEU A 160 -7.66 -17.08 11.23
N GLN A 161 -6.88 -16.59 10.27
CA GLN A 161 -6.78 -15.16 9.97
C GLN A 161 -6.94 -14.93 8.48
N GLY A 162 -7.63 -13.86 8.12
CA GLY A 162 -7.79 -13.44 6.74
C GLY A 162 -7.77 -11.94 6.61
N ILE A 163 -7.14 -11.45 5.56
CA ILE A 163 -7.15 -10.05 5.16
C ILE A 163 -7.47 -9.94 3.68
N TYR A 164 -8.21 -8.90 3.33
CA TYR A 164 -8.45 -8.50 1.95
C TYR A 164 -8.33 -6.99 1.84
N ASN A 165 -7.45 -6.54 0.96
CA ASN A 165 -7.25 -5.13 0.67
C ASN A 165 -7.46 -4.86 -0.81
N ARG A 166 -8.12 -3.75 -1.12
CA ARG A 166 -8.36 -3.27 -2.48
C ARG A 166 -8.07 -1.78 -2.54
N ARG A 167 -7.28 -1.38 -3.54
CA ARG A 167 -6.98 0.01 -3.87
C ARG A 167 -7.37 0.30 -5.31
N HIS A 168 -8.12 1.36 -5.51
CA HIS A 168 -8.39 1.98 -6.78
C HIS A 168 -7.75 3.35 -6.81
N ASP A 169 -6.88 3.60 -7.75
CA ASP A 169 -6.32 4.91 -8.06
C ASP A 169 -6.86 5.36 -9.42
N TRP A 170 -7.70 6.36 -9.38
CA TRP A 170 -8.19 7.05 -10.57
C TRP A 170 -7.30 8.24 -10.83
N GLU A 171 -6.47 8.18 -11.89
CA GLU A 171 -5.47 9.18 -12.20
C GLU A 171 -5.84 9.98 -13.45
N ASN A 172 -5.77 11.32 -13.34
CA ASN A 172 -5.72 12.24 -14.46
C ASN A 172 -4.41 13.02 -14.39
N ARG A 173 -3.67 13.09 -15.49
CA ARG A 173 -2.43 13.83 -15.60
C ARG A 173 -2.42 14.69 -16.83
N TYR A 174 -2.06 15.95 -16.67
CA TYR A 174 -1.78 16.89 -17.74
C TYR A 174 -0.31 17.26 -17.64
N ARG A 175 0.42 17.17 -18.77
CA ARG A 175 1.84 17.44 -18.80
C ARG A 175 2.19 18.21 -20.06
N VAL A 176 3.00 19.26 -19.91
CA VAL A 176 3.74 19.89 -20.99
C VAL A 176 5.21 19.61 -20.75
N THR A 177 5.88 19.03 -21.74
CA THR A 177 7.30 18.71 -21.71
C THR A 177 8.00 19.53 -22.79
N TYR A 178 9.02 20.29 -22.41
CA TYR A 178 9.95 20.97 -23.32
C TYR A 178 11.23 20.13 -23.37
N LYS A 179 11.62 19.68 -24.56
CA LYS A 179 12.75 18.76 -24.77
C LYS A 179 13.85 19.43 -25.54
N ASP A 180 15.05 18.87 -25.44
CA ASP A 180 16.24 19.29 -26.16
C ASP A 180 16.60 20.76 -25.91
N LEU A 181 16.44 21.23 -24.68
CA LEU A 181 16.62 22.62 -24.27
C LEU A 181 18.10 23.06 -24.35
N ASP A 182 19.03 22.11 -24.35
CA ASP A 182 20.47 22.33 -24.58
C ASP A 182 20.84 22.56 -26.06
N LYS A 183 19.93 22.24 -27.00
CA LYS A 183 20.14 22.40 -28.43
C LYS A 183 19.61 23.73 -28.88
N THR A 184 20.32 24.35 -29.80
CA THR A 184 19.96 25.65 -30.38
C THR A 184 20.08 25.63 -31.91
N GLY A 185 19.10 26.23 -32.56
CA GLY A 185 19.08 26.33 -34.02
C GLY A 185 18.25 25.25 -34.70
N LEU A 186 18.53 25.07 -35.98
CA LEU A 186 17.87 24.08 -36.84
C LEU A 186 18.75 22.84 -36.95
N ASP A 187 18.13 21.67 -37.18
CA ASP A 187 18.83 20.45 -37.56
C ASP A 187 19.25 20.48 -39.06
N ASP A 188 19.79 19.35 -39.56
CA ASP A 188 20.25 19.24 -40.95
C ASP A 188 19.08 19.26 -41.94
N GLU A 189 17.86 18.94 -41.51
CA GLU A 189 16.63 19.02 -42.30
C GLU A 189 15.97 20.39 -42.25
N GLY A 190 16.46 21.31 -41.43
CA GLY A 190 15.95 22.68 -41.27
C GLY A 190 14.81 22.80 -40.25
N ASP A 191 14.61 21.79 -39.42
CA ASP A 191 13.62 21.79 -38.36
C ASP A 191 14.22 22.30 -37.02
N MET A 192 13.36 22.88 -36.16
CA MET A 192 13.76 23.29 -34.79
C MET A 192 14.16 22.09 -33.97
N GLN A 193 15.36 22.11 -33.38
CA GLN A 193 15.85 21.02 -32.54
C GLN A 193 15.09 20.92 -31.20
N GLN A 194 14.59 22.04 -30.69
CA GLN A 194 13.77 22.05 -29.47
C GLN A 194 12.31 21.69 -29.79
N SER A 195 11.69 20.91 -28.93
CA SER A 195 10.30 20.53 -29.12
C SER A 195 9.47 20.72 -27.85
N ALA A 196 8.16 20.87 -28.01
CA ALA A 196 7.19 20.85 -26.91
C ALA A 196 6.17 19.75 -27.15
N GLN A 197 5.96 18.93 -26.13
CA GLN A 197 5.00 17.83 -26.15
C GLN A 197 3.92 18.06 -25.11
N ILE A 198 2.65 17.96 -25.50
CA ILE A 198 1.52 17.99 -24.59
C ILE A 198 1.00 16.56 -24.46
N GLU A 199 0.88 16.10 -23.21
CA GLU A 199 0.37 14.77 -22.88
C GLU A 199 -0.76 14.87 -21.87
N THR A 200 -1.83 14.12 -22.12
CA THR A 200 -2.93 13.92 -21.16
C THR A 200 -3.10 12.45 -20.87
N LYS A 201 -3.22 12.09 -19.60
CA LYS A 201 -3.65 10.76 -19.15
C LYS A 201 -4.99 10.86 -18.49
N GLY A 202 -5.93 9.97 -18.89
CA GLY A 202 -7.29 9.99 -18.42
C GLY A 202 -8.11 11.16 -19.00
N GLY A 203 -9.34 11.27 -18.56
CA GLY A 203 -10.25 12.35 -18.97
C GLY A 203 -10.06 13.64 -18.17
N THR A 204 -11.11 14.36 -17.93
CA THR A 204 -11.11 15.55 -17.07
C THR A 204 -11.03 15.17 -15.59
N PRO A 205 -10.60 16.06 -14.68
CA PRO A 205 -10.56 15.80 -13.24
C PRO A 205 -11.87 15.34 -12.63
N ASP A 206 -12.99 15.72 -13.27
CA ASP A 206 -14.34 15.39 -12.81
C ASP A 206 -14.92 14.13 -13.44
N ASN A 207 -14.22 13.57 -14.43
CA ASN A 207 -14.67 12.41 -15.16
C ASN A 207 -13.91 11.16 -14.72
N ARG A 208 -14.65 10.10 -14.34
CA ARG A 208 -14.11 8.78 -14.02
C ARG A 208 -13.51 8.02 -15.22
N ASN A 209 -13.44 8.61 -16.40
CA ASN A 209 -12.65 8.08 -17.53
C ASN A 209 -11.14 8.25 -17.32
N ALA A 210 -10.72 8.52 -16.10
CA ALA A 210 -9.35 8.51 -15.69
C ALA A 210 -8.71 7.11 -15.87
N ARG A 211 -7.39 7.08 -15.97
CA ARG A 211 -6.65 5.82 -15.87
C ARG A 211 -6.94 5.18 -14.50
N LEU A 212 -7.42 3.95 -14.51
CA LEU A 212 -7.58 3.18 -13.29
C LEU A 212 -6.37 2.28 -13.07
N GLU A 213 -5.76 2.42 -11.91
CA GLU A 213 -4.85 1.44 -11.35
C GLU A 213 -5.58 0.68 -10.23
N LEU A 214 -5.71 -0.63 -10.41
CA LEU A 214 -6.35 -1.53 -9.45
C LEU A 214 -5.29 -2.42 -8.82
N GLN A 215 -5.20 -2.40 -7.50
CA GLN A 215 -4.37 -3.32 -6.73
C GLN A 215 -5.21 -4.03 -5.69
N GLN A 216 -4.96 -5.33 -5.54
CA GLN A 216 -5.66 -6.19 -4.58
C GLN A 216 -4.64 -7.08 -3.88
N THR A 217 -4.82 -7.27 -2.59
CA THR A 217 -4.04 -8.22 -1.80
C THR A 217 -4.97 -9.03 -0.93
N MET A 218 -4.81 -10.33 -0.94
CA MET A 218 -5.54 -11.25 -0.08
C MET A 218 -4.54 -12.19 0.58
N ASP A 219 -4.71 -12.40 1.88
CA ASP A 219 -4.01 -13.42 2.65
C ASP A 219 -5.00 -14.17 3.50
N LEU A 220 -4.84 -15.49 3.57
CA LEU A 220 -5.62 -16.38 4.43
C LEU A 220 -4.67 -17.37 5.06
N SER A 221 -4.62 -17.40 6.38
CA SER A 221 -3.74 -18.31 7.12
C SER A 221 -4.51 -19.10 8.16
N LEU A 222 -4.15 -20.36 8.30
CA LEU A 222 -4.61 -21.26 9.35
C LEU A 222 -3.41 -21.79 10.12
N SER A 223 -3.42 -21.68 11.44
CA SER A 223 -2.35 -22.19 12.26
C SER A 223 -2.90 -22.97 13.45
N GLY A 224 -2.06 -23.84 13.99
CA GLY A 224 -2.38 -24.63 15.18
C GLY A 224 -1.20 -24.71 16.15
N GLU A 225 -1.52 -24.59 17.44
CA GLU A 225 -0.59 -24.74 18.54
C GLU A 225 -1.06 -25.89 19.42
N HIS A 226 -0.19 -26.89 19.63
CA HIS A 226 -0.54 -28.11 20.33
C HIS A 226 0.55 -28.48 21.33
N GLN A 227 0.15 -28.71 22.58
CA GLN A 227 1.04 -29.16 23.65
C GLN A 227 0.70 -30.59 24.06
N PHE A 228 1.61 -31.52 23.83
CA PHE A 228 1.52 -32.94 24.19
C PHE A 228 2.52 -33.26 25.30
N GLY A 229 2.18 -32.99 26.58
CA GLY A 229 3.10 -33.10 27.67
C GLY A 229 4.33 -32.16 27.52
N LYS A 230 5.50 -32.74 27.27
CA LYS A 230 6.73 -31.96 27.02
C LYS A 230 6.96 -31.58 25.54
N LEU A 231 6.14 -32.10 24.63
CA LEU A 231 6.26 -31.84 23.22
C LEU A 231 5.31 -30.69 22.82
N SER A 232 5.86 -29.65 22.20
CA SER A 232 5.10 -28.57 21.56
C SER A 232 5.18 -28.72 20.04
N VAL A 233 4.02 -28.66 19.38
CA VAL A 233 3.89 -28.74 17.93
C VAL A 233 3.14 -27.50 17.47
N ASN A 234 3.80 -26.68 16.64
CA ASN A 234 3.21 -25.52 15.98
C ASN A 234 3.26 -25.75 14.47
N TRP A 235 2.18 -25.43 13.79
CA TRP A 235 2.07 -25.54 12.33
C TRP A 235 1.26 -24.37 11.76
N GLY A 236 1.51 -24.05 10.49
CA GLY A 236 0.81 -23.02 9.73
C GLY A 236 0.67 -23.40 8.26
N ALA A 237 -0.44 -22.93 7.64
CA ALA A 237 -0.73 -23.08 6.22
C ALA A 237 -1.34 -21.81 5.66
#